data_78314b9709db6ac385eb869965d160f7
#
_entry.id   78314b9709db6ac385eb869965d160f7
#
_cell.length_a   1.000
_cell.length_b   1.000
_cell.length_c   1.000
_cell.angle_alpha   90.00
_cell.angle_beta   90.00
_cell.angle_gamma   90.00
#
_symmetry.space_group_name_H-M   'P 1'
#
loop_
_entity.id
_entity.type
_entity.pdbx_description
1 polymer ?
#
loop_
_entity_poly.entity_id
_entity_poly.type
_entity_poly.pdbx_seq_one_letter_code
_entity_poly.pdbx_strand_id
1 'polypeptide(L)'
;IASRVQLIDVEDIANSGATDLVQLLQDKANLHFTSTSGNTAQSQVSMGGYGENSGQRVLVLLDGQRLNTADLGQINWLSIPLGLVESVEVIRGGQSALYGNNAVGGVIKINTRRLSEELSGQVQTSLGSFDSYNGRFALTGAKGAFGYSVHAERDETDGYRENSQYKADGAGLK
;
A
#
# COMPACT_ATOMS: atom_id res chain seq x y z
N ILE A 1 -2.62 24.45 13.01
CA ILE A 1 -3.67 23.44 12.82
C ILE A 1 -3.07 22.12 13.30
N ALA A 2 -3.67 21.52 14.34
CA ALA A 2 -3.21 20.24 14.85
C ALA A 2 -3.57 19.15 13.85
N SER A 3 -2.59 18.63 13.14
CA SER A 3 -2.75 17.47 12.25
C SER A 3 -2.84 16.21 13.11
N ARG A 4 -3.83 15.38 12.86
CA ARG A 4 -3.91 14.06 13.49
C ARG A 4 -3.04 13.10 12.70
N VAL A 5 -1.94 12.68 13.30
CA VAL A 5 -1.03 11.67 12.74
C VAL A 5 -1.35 10.33 13.38
N GLN A 6 -1.54 9.32 12.56
CA GLN A 6 -1.66 7.93 12.96
C GLN A 6 -0.49 7.16 12.37
N LEU A 7 0.27 6.49 13.22
CA LEU A 7 1.35 5.59 12.82
C LEU A 7 0.84 4.15 12.89
N ILE A 8 1.10 3.38 11.88
CA ILE A 8 0.92 1.93 11.80
C ILE A 8 2.32 1.36 11.64
N ASP A 9 2.80 0.66 12.64
CA ASP A 9 4.16 0.12 12.65
C ASP A 9 4.20 -1.35 12.18
N VAL A 10 5.40 -1.92 12.19
CA VAL A 10 5.64 -3.31 11.74
C VAL A 10 4.87 -4.34 12.57
N GLU A 11 4.65 -4.08 13.85
CA GLU A 11 3.92 -4.96 14.75
C GLU A 11 2.41 -4.91 14.46
N ASP A 12 1.88 -3.70 14.24
CA ASP A 12 0.51 -3.50 13.78
C ASP A 12 0.23 -4.18 12.45
N ILE A 13 1.19 -4.10 11.51
CA ILE A 13 1.10 -4.76 10.20
C ILE A 13 1.06 -6.27 10.36
N ALA A 14 1.97 -6.84 11.16
CA ALA A 14 2.05 -8.28 11.38
C ALA A 14 0.79 -8.84 12.05
N ASN A 15 0.19 -8.08 12.98
CA ASN A 15 -0.99 -8.48 13.73
C ASN A 15 -2.32 -8.12 13.02
N SER A 16 -2.29 -7.44 11.89
CA SER A 16 -3.51 -7.02 11.20
C SER A 16 -4.26 -8.15 10.49
N GLY A 17 -3.53 -9.18 10.06
CA GLY A 17 -4.06 -10.20 9.15
C GLY A 17 -4.34 -9.69 7.74
N ALA A 18 -3.98 -8.43 7.42
CA ALA A 18 -4.21 -7.83 6.11
C ALA A 18 -3.39 -8.55 5.03
N THR A 19 -4.03 -8.80 3.90
CA THR A 19 -3.39 -9.43 2.74
C THR A 19 -2.71 -8.42 1.83
N ASP A 20 -3.15 -7.17 1.84
CA ASP A 20 -2.58 -6.08 1.05
C ASP A 20 -2.61 -4.75 1.82
N LEU A 21 -1.96 -3.75 1.24
CA LEU A 21 -1.86 -2.41 1.85
C LEU A 21 -3.21 -1.68 1.90
N VAL A 22 -4.10 -1.92 0.95
CA VAL A 22 -5.44 -1.30 0.93
C VAL A 22 -6.24 -1.82 2.11
N GLN A 23 -6.26 -3.14 2.31
CA GLN A 23 -6.94 -3.76 3.45
C GLN A 23 -6.37 -3.27 4.78
N LEU A 24 -5.03 -3.21 4.91
CA LEU A 24 -4.38 -2.66 6.10
C LEU A 24 -4.87 -1.24 6.41
N LEU A 25 -4.91 -0.37 5.42
CA LEU A 25 -5.32 1.03 5.58
C LEU A 25 -6.81 1.17 5.87
N GLN A 26 -7.66 0.29 5.33
CA GLN A 26 -9.08 0.23 5.67
C GLN A 26 -9.28 -0.16 7.13
N ASP A 27 -8.65 -1.25 7.56
CA ASP A 27 -8.86 -1.84 8.89
C ASP A 27 -8.22 -0.99 10.00
N LYS A 28 -6.97 -0.58 9.81
CA LYS A 28 -6.21 0.14 10.85
C LYS A 28 -6.40 1.64 10.82
N ALA A 29 -6.53 2.23 9.64
CA ALA A 29 -6.66 3.68 9.51
C ALA A 29 -8.08 4.13 9.16
N ASN A 30 -9.05 3.24 9.01
CA ASN A 30 -10.43 3.56 8.64
C ASN A 30 -10.48 4.51 7.42
N LEU A 31 -9.67 4.18 6.41
CA LEU A 31 -9.66 4.89 5.14
C LEU A 31 -10.65 4.23 4.19
N HIS A 32 -11.31 5.06 3.39
CA HIS A 32 -12.24 4.56 2.39
C HIS A 32 -11.55 4.47 1.04
N PHE A 33 -11.72 3.34 0.36
CA PHE A 33 -11.20 3.10 -0.99
C PHE A 33 -12.34 2.84 -1.95
N THR A 34 -12.30 3.50 -3.10
CA THR A 34 -13.27 3.33 -4.18
C THR A 34 -12.55 2.71 -5.36
N SER A 35 -12.99 1.53 -5.78
CA SER A 35 -12.50 0.89 -6.99
C SER A 35 -13.53 0.98 -8.11
N THR A 36 -13.11 1.40 -9.28
CA THR A 36 -13.95 1.42 -10.49
C THR A 36 -13.97 0.07 -11.20
N SER A 37 -12.93 -0.74 -11.03
CA SER A 37 -12.77 -2.04 -11.69
C SER A 37 -13.17 -3.24 -10.82
N GLY A 38 -13.58 -3.01 -9.56
CA GLY A 38 -13.95 -4.08 -8.63
C GLY A 38 -12.76 -4.80 -7.98
N ASN A 39 -11.53 -4.41 -8.30
CA ASN A 39 -10.31 -4.90 -7.65
C ASN A 39 -9.63 -3.78 -6.84
N THR A 40 -8.78 -4.15 -5.91
CA THR A 40 -8.06 -3.20 -5.05
C THR A 40 -6.85 -2.57 -5.73
N ALA A 41 -6.41 -3.12 -6.87
CA ALA A 41 -5.17 -2.73 -7.55
C ALA A 41 -5.10 -1.25 -7.90
N GLN A 42 -6.20 -0.71 -8.44
CA GLN A 42 -6.30 0.68 -8.89
C GLN A 42 -7.43 1.39 -8.16
N SER A 43 -7.40 1.35 -6.84
CA SER A 43 -8.40 2.04 -6.04
C SER A 43 -7.94 3.45 -5.67
N GLN A 44 -8.91 4.35 -5.59
CA GLN A 44 -8.70 5.70 -5.09
C GLN A 44 -8.94 5.73 -3.59
N VAL A 45 -7.99 6.31 -2.85
CA VAL A 45 -8.15 6.52 -1.41
C VAL A 45 -8.90 7.82 -1.15
N SER A 46 -9.87 7.77 -0.26
CA SER A 46 -10.64 8.94 0.18
C SER A 46 -10.30 9.31 1.62
N MET A 47 -10.02 10.59 1.85
CA MET A 47 -9.76 11.17 3.15
C MET A 47 -10.35 12.59 3.21
N GLY A 48 -10.93 12.97 4.35
CA GLY A 48 -11.44 14.33 4.53
C GLY A 48 -12.81 14.59 3.90
N GLY A 49 -13.57 13.55 3.52
CA GLY A 49 -14.95 13.69 3.03
C GLY A 49 -15.10 14.10 1.56
N TYR A 50 -14.04 14.00 0.76
CA TYR A 50 -14.07 14.42 -0.66
C TYR A 50 -14.69 13.38 -1.61
N GLY A 51 -15.11 12.20 -1.11
CA GLY A 51 -15.78 11.18 -1.91
C GLY A 51 -15.01 10.77 -3.16
N GLU A 52 -15.69 10.70 -4.30
CA GLU A 52 -15.12 10.30 -5.59
C GLU A 52 -14.05 11.27 -6.13
N ASN A 53 -14.04 12.51 -5.67
CA ASN A 53 -13.02 13.51 -6.06
C ASN A 53 -11.76 13.45 -5.19
N SER A 54 -11.59 12.39 -4.41
CA SER A 54 -10.47 12.24 -3.45
C SER A 54 -9.14 11.88 -4.10
N GLY A 55 -9.14 11.27 -5.28
CA GLY A 55 -7.93 10.76 -5.94
C GLY A 55 -6.81 11.79 -6.13
N GLN A 56 -7.17 13.06 -6.35
CA GLN A 56 -6.21 14.16 -6.47
C GLN A 56 -6.05 14.98 -5.18
N ARG A 57 -6.60 14.54 -4.05
CA ARG A 57 -6.61 15.30 -2.80
C ARG A 57 -5.94 14.60 -1.64
N VAL A 58 -5.57 13.35 -1.82
CA VAL A 58 -4.76 12.57 -0.88
C VAL A 58 -3.43 12.26 -1.54
N LEU A 59 -2.37 12.80 -0.96
CA LEU A 59 -1.01 12.53 -1.43
C LEU A 59 -0.51 11.22 -0.82
N VAL A 60 0.03 10.34 -1.67
CA VAL A 60 0.68 9.11 -1.22
C VAL A 60 2.15 9.16 -1.58
N LEU A 61 2.99 8.91 -0.59
CA LEU A 61 4.45 8.91 -0.68
C LEU A 61 4.98 7.52 -0.34
N LEU A 62 5.87 6.99 -1.16
CA LEU A 62 6.67 5.80 -0.88
C LEU A 62 8.13 6.20 -0.74
N ASP A 63 8.71 6.02 0.44
CA ASP A 63 10.08 6.45 0.75
C ASP A 63 10.35 7.92 0.35
N GLY A 64 9.34 8.78 0.51
CA GLY A 64 9.39 10.19 0.13
C GLY A 64 9.08 10.49 -1.35
N GLN A 65 8.95 9.49 -2.20
CA GLN A 65 8.59 9.65 -3.61
C GLN A 65 7.07 9.62 -3.80
N ARG A 66 6.56 10.55 -4.60
CA ARG A 66 5.13 10.63 -4.92
C ARG A 66 4.69 9.45 -5.81
N LEU A 67 3.64 8.76 -5.40
CA LEU A 67 3.02 7.67 -6.17
C LEU A 67 1.82 8.11 -7.01
N ASN A 68 1.15 9.20 -6.64
CA ASN A 68 0.01 9.68 -7.40
C ASN A 68 0.40 10.01 -8.84
N THR A 69 -0.30 9.43 -9.82
CA THR A 69 -0.12 9.79 -11.23
C THR A 69 -0.55 11.25 -11.47
N ALA A 70 0.07 11.89 -12.47
CA ALA A 70 -0.14 13.31 -12.72
C ALA A 70 -1.54 13.59 -13.30
N ASP A 71 -2.17 12.63 -13.95
CA ASP A 71 -3.46 12.74 -14.63
C ASP A 71 -4.66 12.57 -13.67
N LEU A 72 -4.87 11.36 -13.16
CA LEU A 72 -6.05 11.02 -12.35
C LEU A 72 -5.72 10.83 -10.86
N GLY A 73 -4.47 10.97 -10.46
CA GLY A 73 -4.03 10.70 -9.09
C GLY A 73 -4.18 9.24 -8.67
N GLN A 74 -4.29 8.34 -9.65
CA GLN A 74 -4.39 6.91 -9.40
C GLN A 74 -3.09 6.37 -8.81
N ILE A 75 -3.21 5.31 -8.02
CA ILE A 75 -2.10 4.63 -7.39
C ILE A 75 -2.24 3.15 -7.68
N ASN A 76 -1.15 2.55 -8.15
CA ASN A 76 -1.07 1.10 -8.24
C ASN A 76 -0.63 0.54 -6.87
N TRP A 77 -1.60 0.15 -6.06
CA TRP A 77 -1.35 -0.37 -4.71
C TRP A 77 -0.63 -1.72 -4.72
N LEU A 78 -0.77 -2.51 -5.78
CA LEU A 78 -0.06 -3.79 -5.94
C LEU A 78 1.45 -3.61 -6.15
N SER A 79 1.90 -2.43 -6.59
CA SER A 79 3.33 -2.14 -6.69
C SER A 79 4.03 -1.97 -5.35
N ILE A 80 3.28 -2.05 -4.25
CA ILE A 80 3.79 -1.86 -2.89
C ILE A 80 3.54 -3.14 -2.09
N PRO A 81 4.46 -4.12 -2.14
CA PRO A 81 4.31 -5.35 -1.38
C PRO A 81 4.26 -5.07 0.13
N LEU A 82 3.19 -5.51 0.81
CA LEU A 82 3.01 -5.27 2.24
C LEU A 82 4.19 -5.82 3.07
N GLY A 83 4.79 -6.92 2.64
CA GLY A 83 5.95 -7.51 3.30
C GLY A 83 7.20 -6.63 3.35
N LEU A 84 7.30 -5.63 2.46
CA LEU A 84 8.41 -4.67 2.43
C LEU A 84 8.11 -3.40 3.25
N VAL A 85 6.88 -3.21 3.72
CA VAL A 85 6.49 -2.03 4.48
C VAL A 85 7.00 -2.15 5.91
N GLU A 86 7.70 -1.12 6.39
CA GLU A 86 8.13 -0.97 7.77
C GLU A 86 7.10 -0.20 8.60
N SER A 87 6.58 0.89 8.02
CA SER A 87 5.58 1.71 8.69
C SER A 87 4.73 2.51 7.70
N VAL A 88 3.53 2.87 8.13
CA VAL A 88 2.66 3.78 7.41
C VAL A 88 2.24 4.92 8.33
N GLU A 89 2.48 6.16 7.90
CA GLU A 89 2.02 7.36 8.59
C GLU A 89 0.82 7.94 7.85
N VAL A 90 -0.32 8.03 8.50
CA VAL A 90 -1.54 8.66 7.96
C VAL A 90 -1.72 10.02 8.63
N ILE A 91 -1.51 11.08 7.86
CA ILE A 91 -1.61 12.48 8.31
C ILE A 91 -2.91 13.05 7.77
N ARG A 92 -3.89 13.27 8.64
CA ARG A 92 -5.22 13.77 8.26
C ARG A 92 -5.26 15.29 8.28
N GLY A 93 -6.03 15.83 7.33
CA GLY A 93 -6.24 17.27 7.17
C GLY A 93 -5.28 17.92 6.18
N GLY A 94 -5.49 19.18 5.87
CA GLY A 94 -4.75 19.90 4.83
C GLY A 94 -3.25 20.02 5.14
N GLN A 95 -2.44 19.49 4.27
CA GLN A 95 -0.98 19.47 4.36
C GLN A 95 -0.30 20.15 3.17
N SER A 96 -1.06 20.88 2.36
CA SER A 96 -0.58 21.50 1.11
C SER A 96 0.56 22.49 1.34
N ALA A 97 0.64 23.13 2.50
CA ALA A 97 1.73 24.04 2.84
C ALA A 97 3.10 23.34 2.92
N LEU A 98 3.13 22.05 3.28
CA LEU A 98 4.35 21.27 3.43
C LEU A 98 4.62 20.37 2.22
N TYR A 99 3.56 19.80 1.63
CA TYR A 99 3.68 18.75 0.62
C TYR A 99 3.18 19.18 -0.77
N GLY A 100 2.68 20.40 -0.90
CA GLY A 100 2.19 20.95 -2.17
C GLY A 100 0.80 20.43 -2.56
N ASN A 101 0.58 20.35 -3.87
CA ASN A 101 -0.68 19.88 -4.41
C ASN A 101 -0.97 18.42 -4.04
N ASN A 102 -2.22 18.00 -4.13
CA ASN A 102 -2.76 16.69 -3.75
C ASN A 102 -2.77 16.40 -2.24
N ALA A 103 -2.25 17.29 -1.37
CA ALA A 103 -2.25 17.11 0.08
C ALA A 103 -3.35 17.91 0.79
N VAL A 104 -4.51 18.12 0.15
CA VAL A 104 -5.64 18.89 0.69
C VAL A 104 -6.43 18.07 1.71
N GLY A 105 -6.66 16.78 1.44
CA GLY A 105 -7.37 15.86 2.33
C GLY A 105 -6.47 15.22 3.36
N GLY A 106 -5.22 15.03 3.01
CA GLY A 106 -4.21 14.43 3.88
C GLY A 106 -3.03 13.85 3.11
N VAL A 107 -2.13 13.20 3.86
CA VAL A 107 -0.94 12.54 3.32
C VAL A 107 -0.83 11.14 3.91
N ILE A 108 -0.51 10.16 3.08
CA ILE A 108 -0.15 8.81 3.47
C ILE A 108 1.32 8.63 3.12
N LYS A 109 2.16 8.36 4.13
CA LYS A 109 3.59 8.09 3.95
C LYS A 109 3.83 6.62 4.23
N ILE A 110 4.36 5.93 3.25
CA ILE A 110 4.72 4.52 3.33
C ILE A 110 6.24 4.46 3.35
N ASN A 111 6.78 3.89 4.41
CA ASN A 111 8.21 3.70 4.54
C ASN A 111 8.52 2.21 4.39
N THR A 112 9.44 1.88 3.50
CA THR A 112 9.88 0.50 3.33
C THR A 112 10.99 0.16 4.31
N ARG A 113 11.10 -1.13 4.63
CA ARG A 113 12.14 -1.65 5.51
C ARG A 113 13.52 -1.29 4.97
N ARG A 114 14.36 -0.80 5.86
CA ARG A 114 15.78 -0.61 5.55
C ARG A 114 16.44 -1.96 5.37
N LEU A 115 17.33 -2.04 4.40
CA LEU A 115 18.12 -3.24 4.18
C LEU A 115 19.03 -3.44 5.40
N SER A 116 18.88 -4.57 6.08
CA SER A 116 19.73 -4.97 7.21
C SER A 116 20.86 -5.86 6.71
N GLU A 117 22.00 -5.87 7.40
CA GLU A 117 23.09 -6.81 7.14
C GLU A 117 22.66 -8.27 7.38
N GLU A 118 21.63 -8.48 8.19
CA GLU A 118 21.06 -9.78 8.39
C GLU A 118 20.17 -10.18 7.21
N LEU A 119 20.39 -11.38 6.70
CA LEU A 119 19.52 -11.96 5.69
C LEU A 119 18.14 -12.24 6.32
N SER A 120 17.13 -11.57 5.82
CA SER A 120 15.74 -11.73 6.26
C SER A 120 14.88 -12.21 5.10
N GLY A 121 14.12 -13.28 5.33
CA GLY A 121 13.18 -13.81 4.35
C GLY A 121 11.79 -13.95 4.93
N GLN A 122 10.78 -13.67 4.12
CA GLN A 122 9.38 -13.84 4.49
C GLN A 122 8.64 -14.56 3.36
N VAL A 123 7.86 -15.55 3.73
CA VAL A 123 6.90 -16.22 2.83
C VAL A 123 5.54 -16.10 3.47
N GLN A 124 4.59 -15.64 2.72
CA GLN A 124 3.19 -15.54 3.14
C GLN A 124 2.31 -16.18 2.06
N THR A 125 1.37 -17.02 2.50
CA THR A 125 0.34 -17.56 1.61
C THR A 125 -1.01 -17.42 2.28
N SER A 126 -2.02 -17.05 1.52
CA SER A 126 -3.40 -17.01 2.00
C SER A 126 -4.34 -17.61 0.97
N LEU A 127 -5.38 -18.25 1.48
CA LEU A 127 -6.47 -18.81 0.70
C LEU A 127 -7.76 -18.16 1.17
N GLY A 128 -8.61 -17.78 0.24
CA GLY A 128 -9.87 -17.10 0.55
C GLY A 128 -11.06 -17.65 -0.23
N SER A 129 -12.21 -17.03 -0.06
CA SER A 129 -13.41 -17.33 -0.82
C SER A 129 -13.23 -16.97 -2.29
N PHE A 130 -14.08 -17.52 -3.18
CA PHE A 130 -14.05 -17.29 -4.63
C PHE A 130 -12.73 -17.73 -5.28
N ASP A 131 -12.21 -18.88 -4.84
CA ASP A 131 -10.94 -19.45 -5.27
C ASP A 131 -9.77 -18.46 -5.21
N SER A 132 -9.83 -17.57 -4.20
CA SER A 132 -8.79 -16.58 -3.99
C SER A 132 -7.53 -17.23 -3.44
N TYR A 133 -6.42 -16.95 -4.08
CA TYR A 133 -5.07 -17.33 -3.67
C TYR A 133 -4.16 -16.10 -3.68
N ASN A 134 -3.42 -15.90 -2.60
CA ASN A 134 -2.36 -14.91 -2.53
C ASN A 134 -1.08 -15.59 -2.06
N GLY A 135 -0.01 -15.43 -2.80
CA GLY A 135 1.32 -15.91 -2.44
C GLY A 135 2.34 -14.78 -2.54
N ARG A 136 3.13 -14.59 -1.49
CA ARG A 136 4.18 -13.57 -1.41
C ARG A 136 5.47 -14.16 -0.91
N PHE A 137 6.55 -13.71 -1.53
CA PHE A 137 7.91 -14.00 -1.13
C PHE A 137 8.69 -12.68 -1.08
N ALA A 138 9.44 -12.48 -0.03
CA ALA A 138 10.38 -11.37 0.07
C ALA A 138 11.68 -11.87 0.71
N LEU A 139 12.82 -11.44 0.16
CA LEU A 139 14.15 -11.70 0.67
C LEU A 139 14.92 -10.39 0.67
N THR A 140 15.49 -10.02 1.79
CA THR A 140 16.27 -8.81 1.95
C THR A 140 17.57 -9.09 2.67
N GLY A 141 18.62 -8.40 2.28
CA GLY A 141 19.92 -8.51 2.98
C GLY A 141 20.86 -7.38 2.54
N ALA A 142 21.93 -7.20 3.29
CA ALA A 142 22.99 -6.28 2.94
C ALA A 142 24.34 -6.88 3.33
N LYS A 143 25.39 -6.47 2.60
CA LYS A 143 26.77 -6.80 2.92
C LYS A 143 27.67 -5.60 2.66
N GLY A 144 28.13 -4.97 3.73
CA GLY A 144 28.88 -3.72 3.63
C GLY A 144 28.04 -2.60 3.02
N ALA A 145 28.49 -2.02 1.92
CA ALA A 145 27.79 -0.94 1.21
C ALA A 145 26.71 -1.44 0.22
N PHE A 146 26.59 -2.74 0.02
CA PHE A 146 25.66 -3.33 -0.94
C PHE A 146 24.47 -3.96 -0.20
N GLY A 147 23.27 -3.46 -0.51
CA GLY A 147 22.03 -4.06 -0.08
C GLY A 147 21.28 -4.66 -1.26
N TYR A 148 20.51 -5.69 -1.02
CA TYR A 148 19.65 -6.31 -2.03
C TYR A 148 18.29 -6.66 -1.43
N SER A 149 17.28 -6.55 -2.28
CA SER A 149 15.92 -6.98 -1.99
C SER A 149 15.34 -7.67 -3.20
N VAL A 150 14.79 -8.86 -2.98
CA VAL A 150 14.06 -9.62 -4.01
C VAL A 150 12.67 -9.85 -3.48
N HIS A 151 11.67 -9.58 -4.29
CA HIS A 151 10.30 -9.91 -3.95
C HIS A 151 9.57 -10.50 -5.16
N ALA A 152 8.62 -11.36 -4.87
CA ALA A 152 7.69 -11.91 -5.85
C ALA A 152 6.31 -12.05 -5.18
N GLU A 153 5.28 -11.77 -5.94
CA GLU A 153 3.91 -11.91 -5.48
C GLU A 153 3.02 -12.45 -6.59
N ARG A 154 2.00 -13.20 -6.20
CA ARG A 154 0.95 -13.68 -7.08
C ARG A 154 -0.38 -13.57 -6.36
N ASP A 155 -1.29 -12.89 -6.99
CA ASP A 155 -2.67 -12.74 -6.55
C ASP A 155 -3.59 -13.32 -7.63
N GLU A 156 -4.51 -14.19 -7.24
CA GLU A 156 -5.51 -14.81 -8.14
C GLU A 156 -6.84 -14.90 -7.39
N THR A 157 -7.94 -14.53 -8.06
CA THR A 157 -9.30 -14.68 -7.54
C THR A 157 -10.30 -14.73 -8.68
N ASP A 158 -11.34 -15.54 -8.51
CA ASP A 158 -12.47 -15.56 -9.43
C ASP A 158 -13.42 -14.37 -9.21
N GLY A 159 -13.29 -13.71 -8.05
CA GLY A 159 -14.13 -12.56 -7.68
C GLY A 159 -15.56 -12.94 -7.32
N TYR A 160 -16.30 -11.97 -6.79
CA TYR A 160 -17.68 -12.18 -6.31
C TYR A 160 -18.75 -11.75 -7.34
N ARG A 161 -18.34 -11.24 -8.50
CA ARG A 161 -19.21 -10.82 -9.60
C ARG A 161 -18.83 -11.56 -10.89
N GLU A 162 -19.78 -11.75 -11.79
CA GLU A 162 -19.48 -12.21 -13.13
C GLU A 162 -18.46 -11.28 -13.82
N ASN A 163 -17.44 -11.88 -14.45
CA ASN A 163 -16.32 -11.18 -15.10
C ASN A 163 -15.46 -10.31 -14.15
N SER A 164 -15.38 -10.64 -12.88
CA SER A 164 -14.48 -9.96 -11.91
C SER A 164 -13.23 -10.79 -11.57
N GLN A 165 -12.91 -11.76 -12.40
CA GLN A 165 -11.68 -12.56 -12.29
C GLN A 165 -10.46 -11.63 -12.35
N TYR A 166 -9.53 -11.87 -11.45
CA TYR A 166 -8.31 -11.09 -11.36
C TYR A 166 -7.11 -12.01 -11.16
N LYS A 167 -6.05 -11.73 -11.89
CA LYS A 167 -4.76 -12.39 -11.74
C LYS A 167 -3.66 -11.37 -11.93
N ALA A 168 -2.77 -11.31 -10.96
CA ALA A 168 -1.57 -10.47 -11.03
C ALA A 168 -0.35 -11.23 -10.56
N ASP A 169 0.73 -11.07 -11.28
CA ASP A 169 2.06 -11.53 -10.92
C ASP A 169 2.97 -10.31 -10.83
N GLY A 170 3.70 -10.19 -9.73
CA GLY A 170 4.65 -9.12 -9.47
C GLY A 170 6.00 -9.69 -9.09
N ALA A 171 7.08 -9.09 -9.57
CA ALA A 171 8.43 -9.39 -9.10
C ALA A 171 9.31 -8.14 -9.18
N GLY A 172 10.22 -7.99 -8.24
CA GLY A 172 11.15 -6.87 -8.24
C GLY A 172 12.47 -7.18 -7.56
N LEU A 173 13.46 -6.41 -7.98
CA LEU A 173 14.83 -6.41 -7.47
C LEU A 173 15.20 -4.97 -7.13
N LYS A 174 15.91 -4.78 -6.01
CA LYS A 174 16.44 -3.49 -5.59
C LYS A 174 17.84 -3.67 -5.04
#